data_59a735e425fb4c16104c0621bedd2fbd
#
_entry.id   59a735e425fb4c16104c0621bedd2fbd
#
_cell.length_a   1.000
_cell.length_b   1.000
_cell.length_c   1.000
_cell.angle_alpha   90.00
_cell.angle_beta   90.00
_cell.angle_gamma   90.00
#
_symmetry.space_group_name_H-M   'P 1'
#
loop_
_entity.id
_entity.type
_entity.pdbx_description
1 polymer ?
#
loop_
_entity_poly.entity_id
_entity_poly.type
_entity_poly.pdbx_seq_one_letter_code
_entity_poly.pdbx_strand_id
1 'polypeptide(L)'
;MKIAILGIHTGIGKTITAAVLAEAMGADYWKPVQAGVDETDSGVVKRLLTNGSERVHNESFVLTQPLSPHAAAAIDGVDIDYTRFDWPQTDKSLLIETAGGVLSPMSANTTMADFVAHYDLPAILVVQNYLGSINHTLLSIEVLKSRRIHLLGIVINGPANVASEKFILQYANVPIVARIPHFDKLNNEAIKKCTPEIKQTLLNSKHSLFGFAI
;
A
#
# COMPACT_ATOMS: atom_id res chain seq x y z
N MET A 1 -11.83 3.31 9.06
CA MET A 1 -11.46 4.04 7.83
C MET A 1 -10.80 3.07 6.85
N LYS A 2 -11.01 3.24 5.53
CA LYS A 2 -10.37 2.44 4.48
C LYS A 2 -9.28 3.26 3.82
N ILE A 3 -8.04 2.72 3.67
CA ILE A 3 -6.89 3.44 3.10
C ILE A 3 -6.21 2.55 2.06
N ALA A 4 -6.02 3.06 0.85
CA ALA A 4 -5.28 2.38 -0.19
C ALA A 4 -3.76 2.53 0.01
N ILE A 5 -3.03 1.42 -0.12
CA ILE A 5 -1.56 1.39 -0.16
C ILE A 5 -1.13 1.20 -1.61
N LEU A 6 -0.66 2.26 -2.21
CA LEU A 6 -0.15 2.30 -3.58
C LEU A 6 1.38 2.31 -3.59
N GLY A 7 1.99 1.91 -4.68
CA GLY A 7 3.44 1.99 -4.85
C GLY A 7 3.82 2.70 -6.14
N ILE A 8 5.00 3.31 -6.19
CA ILE A 8 5.50 3.90 -7.43
C ILE A 8 5.84 2.85 -8.50
N HIS A 9 6.07 1.58 -8.10
CA HIS A 9 6.17 0.41 -8.97
C HIS A 9 6.03 -0.91 -8.18
N THR A 10 6.22 -2.06 -8.85
CA THR A 10 6.26 -3.41 -8.25
C THR A 10 7.56 -3.61 -7.45
N GLY A 11 7.51 -4.41 -6.36
CA GLY A 11 8.70 -4.73 -5.55
C GLY A 11 9.19 -3.59 -4.65
N ILE A 12 8.42 -2.51 -4.50
CA ILE A 12 8.78 -1.31 -3.72
C ILE A 12 8.61 -1.49 -2.21
N GLY A 13 8.14 -2.68 -1.75
CA GLY A 13 7.90 -2.98 -0.33
C GLY A 13 6.53 -2.55 0.19
N LYS A 14 5.49 -2.52 -0.66
CA LYS A 14 4.11 -2.27 -0.24
C LYS A 14 3.66 -3.19 0.87
N THR A 15 3.89 -4.49 0.71
CA THR A 15 3.47 -5.54 1.65
C THR A 15 4.09 -5.36 3.03
N ILE A 16 5.40 -5.07 3.10
CA ILE A 16 6.09 -4.81 4.36
C ILE A 16 5.60 -3.49 4.98
N THR A 17 5.44 -2.45 4.15
CA THR A 17 4.87 -1.16 4.58
C THR A 17 3.47 -1.34 5.15
N ALA A 18 2.61 -2.10 4.45
CA ALA A 18 1.25 -2.38 4.91
C ALA A 18 1.25 -3.14 6.24
N ALA A 19 2.14 -4.14 6.43
CA ALA A 19 2.28 -4.86 7.68
C ALA A 19 2.70 -3.94 8.84
N VAL A 20 3.72 -3.09 8.64
CA VAL A 20 4.18 -2.14 9.66
C VAL A 20 3.08 -1.13 10.02
N LEU A 21 2.41 -0.56 9.03
CA LEU A 21 1.33 0.39 9.26
C LEU A 21 0.12 -0.29 9.94
N ALA A 22 -0.24 -1.51 9.51
CA ALA A 22 -1.33 -2.27 10.13
C ALA A 22 -1.04 -2.55 11.62
N GLU A 23 0.20 -2.94 11.95
CA GLU A 23 0.59 -3.17 13.35
C GLU A 23 0.57 -1.85 14.15
N ALA A 24 1.11 -0.76 13.59
CA ALA A 24 1.15 0.54 14.25
C ALA A 24 -0.24 1.12 14.53
N MET A 25 -1.17 0.90 13.62
CA MET A 25 -2.52 1.46 13.66
C MET A 25 -3.56 0.51 14.31
N GLY A 26 -3.19 -0.73 14.61
CA GLY A 26 -4.17 -1.75 14.99
C GLY A 26 -5.17 -2.08 13.86
N ALA A 27 -4.82 -1.76 12.62
CA ALA A 27 -5.70 -1.91 11.47
C ALA A 27 -5.72 -3.34 10.92
N ASP A 28 -6.78 -3.68 10.22
CA ASP A 28 -6.86 -4.88 9.41
C ASP A 28 -6.21 -4.67 8.04
N TYR A 29 -5.93 -5.76 7.34
CA TYR A 29 -5.30 -5.77 6.03
C TYR A 29 -6.13 -6.55 5.02
N TRP A 30 -6.18 -6.04 3.81
CA TRP A 30 -6.81 -6.70 2.67
C TRP A 30 -6.05 -6.44 1.38
N LYS A 31 -5.81 -7.50 0.62
CA LYS A 31 -5.31 -7.44 -0.74
C LYS A 31 -6.37 -7.98 -1.70
N PRO A 32 -7.14 -7.09 -2.35
CA PRO A 32 -8.27 -7.54 -3.20
C PRO A 32 -7.88 -8.50 -4.30
N VAL A 33 -6.72 -8.29 -4.93
CA VAL A 33 -6.22 -9.09 -6.04
C VAL A 33 -4.79 -9.53 -5.77
N GLN A 34 -4.59 -10.83 -5.66
CA GLN A 34 -3.28 -11.48 -5.59
C GLN A 34 -2.96 -12.12 -6.94
N ALA A 35 -1.77 -11.86 -7.48
CA ALA A 35 -1.23 -12.52 -8.67
C ALA A 35 0.03 -13.31 -8.29
N GLY A 36 0.06 -14.61 -8.60
CA GLY A 36 1.03 -15.58 -8.11
C GLY A 36 0.61 -16.22 -6.79
N VAL A 37 0.90 -17.50 -6.61
CA VAL A 37 0.41 -18.32 -5.49
C VAL A 37 1.53 -18.91 -4.62
N ASP A 38 2.80 -18.78 -5.01
CA ASP A 38 3.93 -19.39 -4.28
C ASP A 38 4.11 -18.76 -2.89
N GLU A 39 4.13 -17.44 -2.82
CA GLU A 39 4.13 -16.68 -1.57
C GLU A 39 3.21 -15.47 -1.74
N THR A 40 2.01 -15.53 -1.14
CA THR A 40 1.03 -14.44 -1.25
C THR A 40 1.36 -13.30 -0.28
N ASP A 41 1.05 -12.06 -0.69
CA ASP A 41 1.25 -10.87 0.18
C ASP A 41 0.43 -11.00 1.47
N SER A 42 -0.80 -11.50 1.40
CA SER A 42 -1.62 -11.79 2.58
C SER A 42 -0.98 -12.82 3.50
N GLY A 43 -0.36 -13.87 2.95
CA GLY A 43 0.41 -14.85 3.72
C GLY A 43 1.60 -14.24 4.44
N VAL A 44 2.33 -13.34 3.76
CA VAL A 44 3.44 -12.58 4.36
C VAL A 44 2.92 -11.70 5.50
N VAL A 45 1.92 -10.87 5.26
CA VAL A 45 1.35 -9.95 6.27
C VAL A 45 0.80 -10.73 7.47
N LYS A 46 0.13 -11.86 7.23
CA LYS A 46 -0.40 -12.74 8.30
C LYS A 46 0.70 -13.24 9.26
N ARG A 47 1.88 -13.56 8.74
CA ARG A 47 3.03 -13.98 9.57
C ARG A 47 3.68 -12.81 10.31
N LEU A 48 3.58 -11.59 9.79
CA LEU A 48 4.21 -10.40 10.33
C LEU A 48 3.37 -9.70 11.42
N LEU A 49 2.05 -9.78 11.36
CA LEU A 49 1.15 -9.12 12.31
C LEU A 49 0.95 -9.92 13.59
N THR A 50 0.74 -9.19 14.68
CA THR A 50 0.15 -9.77 15.91
C THR A 50 -1.30 -10.14 15.61
N ASN A 51 -1.69 -11.39 15.93
CA ASN A 51 -3.01 -11.94 15.59
C ASN A 51 -3.36 -11.82 14.10
N GLY A 52 -2.36 -12.02 13.22
CA GLY A 52 -2.52 -11.85 11.77
C GLY A 52 -3.63 -12.69 11.17
N SER A 53 -3.94 -13.86 11.74
CA SER A 53 -5.05 -14.73 11.31
C SER A 53 -6.43 -14.09 11.43
N GLU A 54 -6.59 -13.12 12.36
CA GLU A 54 -7.85 -12.41 12.60
C GLU A 54 -7.92 -11.07 11.89
N ARG A 55 -6.76 -10.56 11.43
CA ARG A 55 -6.61 -9.20 10.89
C ARG A 55 -6.34 -9.15 9.40
N VAL A 56 -6.03 -10.30 8.79
CA VAL A 56 -5.77 -10.41 7.35
C VAL A 56 -6.96 -11.09 6.69
N HIS A 57 -7.64 -10.34 5.83
CA HIS A 57 -8.82 -10.82 5.10
C HIS A 57 -8.43 -11.53 3.82
N ASN A 58 -9.28 -12.46 3.38
CA ASN A 58 -9.08 -13.20 2.14
C ASN A 58 -9.18 -12.27 0.93
N GLU A 59 -8.40 -12.57 -0.09
CA GLU A 59 -8.44 -11.90 -1.38
C GLU A 59 -9.79 -12.14 -2.09
N SER A 60 -10.23 -11.16 -2.89
CA SER A 60 -11.37 -11.37 -3.80
C SER A 60 -10.98 -12.20 -5.02
N PHE A 61 -9.74 -12.06 -5.48
CA PHE A 61 -9.18 -12.81 -6.59
C PHE A 61 -7.78 -13.30 -6.28
N VAL A 62 -7.54 -14.58 -6.47
CA VAL A 62 -6.23 -15.22 -6.44
C VAL A 62 -5.93 -15.78 -7.81
N LEU A 63 -4.95 -15.17 -8.50
CA LEU A 63 -4.56 -15.52 -9.86
C LEU A 63 -3.31 -16.38 -9.85
N THR A 64 -3.26 -17.38 -10.73
CA THR A 64 -2.19 -18.39 -10.70
C THR A 64 -0.81 -17.84 -11.10
N GLN A 65 -0.77 -16.85 -12.00
CA GLN A 65 0.48 -16.37 -12.59
C GLN A 65 1.00 -15.09 -11.87
N PRO A 66 2.32 -14.99 -11.60
CA PRO A 66 2.94 -13.81 -11.01
C PRO A 66 3.15 -12.70 -12.06
N LEU A 67 2.06 -12.28 -12.67
CA LEU A 67 1.99 -11.25 -13.71
C LEU A 67 1.17 -10.05 -13.22
N SER A 68 1.04 -9.02 -14.07
CA SER A 68 0.06 -7.98 -13.81
C SER A 68 -1.36 -8.57 -13.78
N PRO A 69 -2.26 -8.10 -12.90
CA PRO A 69 -3.58 -8.71 -12.69
C PRO A 69 -4.35 -8.97 -13.98
N HIS A 70 -4.39 -8.01 -14.90
CA HIS A 70 -5.10 -8.20 -16.19
C HIS A 70 -4.55 -9.38 -17.02
N ALA A 71 -3.22 -9.56 -17.03
CA ALA A 71 -2.59 -10.63 -17.81
C ALA A 71 -2.78 -11.98 -17.13
N ALA A 72 -2.65 -12.05 -15.80
CA ALA A 72 -2.90 -13.27 -15.05
C ALA A 72 -4.38 -13.69 -15.15
N ALA A 73 -5.30 -12.74 -15.01
CA ALA A 73 -6.74 -12.98 -15.16
C ALA A 73 -7.12 -13.51 -16.55
N ALA A 74 -6.49 -12.97 -17.61
CA ALA A 74 -6.71 -13.46 -18.96
C ALA A 74 -6.26 -14.93 -19.14
N ILE A 75 -5.16 -15.33 -18.50
CA ILE A 75 -4.68 -16.72 -18.51
C ILE A 75 -5.64 -17.63 -17.73
N ASP A 76 -6.09 -17.17 -16.57
CA ASP A 76 -6.98 -17.94 -15.69
C ASP A 76 -8.45 -17.92 -16.15
N GLY A 77 -8.78 -17.19 -17.21
CA GLY A 77 -10.16 -17.07 -17.69
C GLY A 77 -11.09 -16.32 -16.73
N VAL A 78 -10.53 -15.39 -15.94
CA VAL A 78 -11.23 -14.63 -14.90
C VAL A 78 -11.42 -13.18 -15.38
N ASP A 79 -12.61 -12.62 -15.14
CA ASP A 79 -12.90 -11.20 -15.33
C ASP A 79 -12.88 -10.47 -13.97
N ILE A 80 -11.96 -9.52 -13.83
CA ILE A 80 -11.84 -8.72 -12.59
C ILE A 80 -12.74 -7.49 -12.69
N ASP A 81 -13.92 -7.59 -12.08
CA ASP A 81 -14.81 -6.45 -11.89
C ASP A 81 -14.69 -5.92 -10.44
N TYR A 82 -13.87 -4.88 -10.27
CA TYR A 82 -13.66 -4.28 -8.94
C TYR A 82 -14.92 -3.62 -8.36
N THR A 83 -15.91 -3.31 -9.17
CA THR A 83 -17.19 -2.73 -8.69
C THR A 83 -18.02 -3.72 -7.89
N ARG A 84 -17.67 -5.00 -7.97
CA ARG A 84 -18.35 -6.14 -7.30
C ARG A 84 -17.49 -6.82 -6.24
N PHE A 85 -16.41 -6.17 -5.78
CA PHE A 85 -15.58 -6.76 -4.73
C PHE A 85 -16.39 -6.96 -3.45
N ASP A 86 -16.26 -8.14 -2.86
CA ASP A 86 -16.80 -8.43 -1.54
C ASP A 86 -15.85 -7.85 -0.47
N TRP A 87 -16.28 -6.72 0.08
CA TRP A 87 -15.49 -5.97 1.04
C TRP A 87 -15.45 -6.66 2.39
N PRO A 88 -14.27 -6.78 3.01
CA PRO A 88 -14.17 -7.28 4.37
C PRO A 88 -15.05 -6.47 5.34
N GLN A 89 -15.78 -7.22 6.18
CA GLN A 89 -16.57 -6.62 7.26
C GLN A 89 -15.68 -6.50 8.49
N THR A 90 -15.38 -5.29 8.88
CA THR A 90 -14.55 -4.98 10.06
C THR A 90 -14.95 -3.62 10.65
N ASP A 91 -14.88 -3.51 11.97
CA ASP A 91 -15.04 -2.27 12.74
C ASP A 91 -13.73 -1.49 12.86
N LYS A 92 -12.61 -2.11 12.48
CA LYS A 92 -11.29 -1.50 12.47
C LYS A 92 -11.04 -0.70 11.19
N SER A 93 -9.97 0.07 11.20
CA SER A 93 -9.42 0.60 9.96
C SER A 93 -8.93 -0.53 9.06
N LEU A 94 -9.08 -0.37 7.73
CA LEU A 94 -8.68 -1.36 6.74
C LEU A 94 -7.62 -0.78 5.81
N LEU A 95 -6.44 -1.38 5.79
CA LEU A 95 -5.40 -1.09 4.81
C LEU A 95 -5.58 -2.00 3.59
N ILE A 96 -5.68 -1.39 2.41
CA ILE A 96 -5.98 -2.07 1.16
C ILE A 96 -4.75 -2.00 0.27
N GLU A 97 -4.04 -3.11 0.12
CA GLU A 97 -2.85 -3.16 -0.74
C GLU A 97 -3.21 -3.38 -2.19
N THR A 98 -2.77 -2.47 -3.07
CA THR A 98 -2.90 -2.62 -4.52
C THR A 98 -1.78 -3.46 -5.12
N ALA A 99 -2.00 -4.02 -6.30
CA ALA A 99 -0.99 -4.77 -7.05
C ALA A 99 -0.14 -3.82 -7.94
N GLY A 100 1.17 -4.01 -7.96
CA GLY A 100 2.07 -3.25 -8.84
C GLY A 100 2.19 -1.76 -8.50
N GLY A 101 2.27 -0.91 -9.51
CA GLY A 101 2.31 0.55 -9.37
C GLY A 101 0.93 1.20 -9.55
N VAL A 102 0.88 2.55 -9.45
CA VAL A 102 -0.37 3.35 -9.51
C VAL A 102 -1.20 3.06 -10.78
N LEU A 103 -0.56 2.95 -11.92
CA LEU A 103 -1.21 2.65 -13.21
C LEU A 103 -1.07 1.19 -13.64
N SER A 104 -0.68 0.28 -12.73
CA SER A 104 -0.70 -1.16 -13.08
C SER A 104 -2.10 -1.59 -13.49
N PRO A 105 -2.25 -2.31 -14.61
CA PRO A 105 -3.55 -2.75 -15.08
C PRO A 105 -4.20 -3.76 -14.13
N MET A 106 -5.40 -3.47 -13.71
CA MET A 106 -6.23 -4.38 -12.90
C MET A 106 -7.07 -5.30 -13.79
N SER A 107 -7.68 -4.72 -14.82
CA SER A 107 -8.43 -5.45 -15.87
C SER A 107 -8.01 -4.96 -17.26
N ALA A 108 -8.70 -5.36 -18.30
CA ALA A 108 -8.41 -4.94 -19.68
C ALA A 108 -8.42 -3.42 -19.88
N ASN A 109 -9.26 -2.69 -19.15
CA ASN A 109 -9.51 -1.27 -19.36
C ASN A 109 -9.38 -0.42 -18.10
N THR A 110 -8.93 -1.00 -16.98
CA THR A 110 -8.87 -0.32 -15.68
C THR A 110 -7.53 -0.53 -15.00
N THR A 111 -7.12 0.45 -14.21
CA THR A 111 -5.88 0.46 -13.45
C THR A 111 -6.15 0.44 -11.95
N MET A 112 -5.10 0.27 -11.14
CA MET A 112 -5.20 0.37 -9.67
C MET A 112 -5.69 1.76 -9.25
N ALA A 113 -5.30 2.83 -9.95
CA ALA A 113 -5.81 4.17 -9.66
C ALA A 113 -7.30 4.32 -9.95
N ASP A 114 -7.85 3.63 -10.95
CA ASP A 114 -9.28 3.65 -11.25
C ASP A 114 -10.09 2.99 -10.11
N PHE A 115 -9.63 1.87 -9.59
CA PHE A 115 -10.19 1.22 -8.40
C PHE A 115 -10.20 2.16 -7.19
N VAL A 116 -9.06 2.78 -6.89
CA VAL A 116 -8.92 3.69 -5.74
C VAL A 116 -9.83 4.91 -5.89
N ALA A 117 -9.89 5.50 -7.08
CA ALA A 117 -10.75 6.64 -7.37
C ALA A 117 -12.24 6.29 -7.31
N HIS A 118 -12.63 5.11 -7.85
CA HIS A 118 -14.03 4.66 -7.84
C HIS A 118 -14.62 4.59 -6.43
N TYR A 119 -13.83 4.13 -5.47
CA TYR A 119 -14.27 4.00 -4.07
C TYR A 119 -13.91 5.19 -3.19
N ASP A 120 -13.42 6.29 -3.78
CA ASP A 120 -12.98 7.51 -3.09
C ASP A 120 -12.04 7.21 -1.90
N LEU A 121 -11.12 6.25 -2.10
CA LEU A 121 -10.20 5.83 -1.06
C LEU A 121 -9.08 6.85 -0.88
N PRO A 122 -8.86 7.37 0.33
CA PRO A 122 -7.60 8.05 0.63
C PRO A 122 -6.43 7.08 0.47
N ALA A 123 -5.29 7.59 0.02
CA ALA A 123 -4.16 6.76 -0.36
C ALA A 123 -2.86 7.16 0.36
N ILE A 124 -2.03 6.16 0.60
CA ILE A 124 -0.62 6.29 0.96
C ILE A 124 0.20 5.78 -0.24
N LEU A 125 1.23 6.55 -0.65
CA LEU A 125 2.14 6.16 -1.72
C LEU A 125 3.46 5.66 -1.14
N VAL A 126 3.78 4.40 -1.38
CA VAL A 126 5.06 3.79 -0.98
C VAL A 126 6.13 4.12 -2.01
N VAL A 127 7.24 4.65 -1.51
CA VAL A 127 8.39 5.14 -2.28
C VAL A 127 9.66 4.47 -1.74
N GLN A 128 10.61 4.21 -2.61
CA GLN A 128 11.96 3.78 -2.27
C GLN A 128 12.96 4.66 -3.00
N ASN A 129 14.10 4.94 -2.36
CA ASN A 129 15.15 5.75 -2.98
C ASN A 129 16.06 4.90 -3.87
N TYR A 130 16.07 5.19 -5.18
CA TYR A 130 16.96 4.62 -6.20
C TYR A 130 17.11 5.63 -7.34
N LEU A 131 18.06 5.40 -8.27
CA LEU A 131 18.25 6.28 -9.42
C LEU A 131 16.99 6.27 -10.33
N GLY A 132 16.32 7.42 -10.45
CA GLY A 132 15.04 7.56 -11.17
C GLY A 132 13.80 7.62 -10.27
N SER A 133 13.92 7.35 -8.96
CA SER A 133 12.78 7.34 -8.03
C SER A 133 12.06 8.68 -7.91
N ILE A 134 12.77 9.83 -8.06
CA ILE A 134 12.15 11.15 -8.08
C ILE A 134 11.11 11.20 -9.20
N ASN A 135 11.52 10.85 -10.42
CA ASN A 135 10.63 10.85 -11.59
C ASN A 135 9.41 9.93 -11.36
N HIS A 136 9.63 8.68 -10.93
CA HIS A 136 8.54 7.73 -10.70
C HIS A 136 7.58 8.19 -9.58
N THR A 137 8.11 8.82 -8.54
CA THR A 137 7.30 9.37 -7.45
C THR A 137 6.44 10.53 -7.93
N LEU A 138 7.03 11.49 -8.66
CA LEU A 138 6.30 12.66 -9.15
C LEU A 138 5.25 12.27 -10.18
N LEU A 139 5.57 11.39 -11.14
CA LEU A 139 4.58 10.86 -12.08
C LEU A 139 3.41 10.19 -11.37
N SER A 140 3.69 9.37 -10.32
CA SER A 140 2.66 8.74 -9.53
C SER A 140 1.78 9.76 -8.82
N ILE A 141 2.38 10.78 -8.19
CA ILE A 141 1.64 11.86 -7.50
C ILE A 141 0.76 12.64 -8.49
N GLU A 142 1.28 12.98 -9.67
CA GLU A 142 0.50 13.69 -10.69
C GLU A 142 -0.70 12.87 -11.19
N VAL A 143 -0.54 11.55 -11.34
CA VAL A 143 -1.67 10.66 -11.66
C VAL A 143 -2.71 10.66 -10.53
N LEU A 144 -2.28 10.55 -9.26
CA LEU A 144 -3.20 10.58 -8.12
C LEU A 144 -3.99 11.90 -8.07
N LYS A 145 -3.30 13.04 -8.27
CA LYS A 145 -3.93 14.36 -8.35
C LYS A 145 -4.93 14.45 -9.50
N SER A 146 -4.55 14.01 -10.71
CA SER A 146 -5.41 14.07 -11.89
C SER A 146 -6.70 13.25 -11.73
N ARG A 147 -6.65 12.18 -10.95
CA ARG A 147 -7.81 11.32 -10.60
C ARG A 147 -8.53 11.77 -9.34
N ARG A 148 -8.13 12.90 -8.74
CA ARG A 148 -8.69 13.44 -7.49
C ARG A 148 -8.61 12.48 -6.31
N ILE A 149 -7.62 11.58 -6.31
CA ILE A 149 -7.37 10.69 -5.19
C ILE A 149 -6.69 11.48 -4.08
N HIS A 150 -7.27 11.45 -2.89
CA HIS A 150 -6.73 12.12 -1.72
C HIS A 150 -5.46 11.41 -1.23
N LEU A 151 -4.28 11.98 -1.54
CA LEU A 151 -3.01 11.44 -1.09
C LEU A 151 -2.70 11.94 0.32
N LEU A 152 -2.77 11.03 1.31
CA LEU A 152 -2.47 11.30 2.71
C LEU A 152 -0.99 11.62 2.93
N GLY A 153 -0.11 11.02 2.15
CA GLY A 153 1.32 11.25 2.21
C GLY A 153 2.11 10.12 1.55
N ILE A 154 3.43 10.24 1.62
CA ILE A 154 4.34 9.20 1.14
C ILE A 154 4.98 8.46 2.33
N VAL A 155 5.22 7.17 2.13
CA VAL A 155 6.03 6.35 3.03
C VAL A 155 7.33 5.99 2.32
N ILE A 156 8.46 6.30 2.95
CA ILE A 156 9.77 5.91 2.43
C ILE A 156 10.11 4.52 2.97
N ASN A 157 10.29 3.57 2.07
CA ASN A 157 10.76 2.22 2.41
C ASN A 157 12.28 2.12 2.17
N GLY A 158 13.04 1.84 3.22
CA GLY A 158 14.49 1.69 3.16
C GLY A 158 15.28 2.98 3.40
N PRO A 159 16.55 3.04 2.96
CA PRO A 159 17.47 4.12 3.29
C PRO A 159 17.00 5.49 2.83
N ALA A 160 17.29 6.52 3.64
CA ALA A 160 17.02 7.90 3.30
C ALA A 160 17.94 8.40 2.16
N ASN A 161 17.39 9.26 1.30
CA ASN A 161 18.16 10.09 0.37
C ASN A 161 17.69 11.54 0.52
N VAL A 162 18.43 12.30 1.30
CA VAL A 162 18.06 13.66 1.71
C VAL A 162 17.79 14.56 0.49
N ALA A 163 18.61 14.47 -0.56
CA ALA A 163 18.47 15.32 -1.75
C ALA A 163 17.20 14.99 -2.54
N SER A 164 16.98 13.69 -2.79
CA SER A 164 15.79 13.21 -3.52
C SER A 164 14.50 13.53 -2.77
N GLU A 165 14.47 13.24 -1.49
CA GLU A 165 13.30 13.45 -0.63
C GLU A 165 12.97 14.94 -0.48
N LYS A 166 13.99 15.79 -0.24
CA LYS A 166 13.80 17.24 -0.18
C LYS A 166 13.17 17.77 -1.46
N PHE A 167 13.63 17.32 -2.63
CA PHE A 167 13.08 17.75 -3.90
C PHE A 167 11.62 17.31 -4.05
N ILE A 168 11.30 16.04 -3.77
CA ILE A 168 9.94 15.50 -3.84
C ILE A 168 9.00 16.30 -2.93
N LEU A 169 9.38 16.51 -1.67
CA LEU A 169 8.56 17.23 -0.69
C LEU A 169 8.27 18.66 -1.11
N GLN A 170 9.30 19.38 -1.59
CA GLN A 170 9.15 20.77 -2.00
C GLN A 170 8.33 20.91 -3.29
N TYR A 171 8.55 20.04 -4.28
CA TYR A 171 7.87 20.10 -5.57
C TYR A 171 6.42 19.66 -5.50
N ALA A 172 6.17 18.53 -4.83
CA ALA A 172 4.84 17.92 -4.78
C ALA A 172 3.95 18.45 -3.64
N ASN A 173 4.54 19.09 -2.63
CA ASN A 173 3.88 19.54 -1.41
C ASN A 173 3.10 18.40 -0.70
N VAL A 174 3.73 17.24 -0.59
CA VAL A 174 3.16 16.04 0.04
C VAL A 174 4.04 15.61 1.21
N PRO A 175 3.50 15.33 2.40
CA PRO A 175 4.30 14.97 3.57
C PRO A 175 4.86 13.54 3.49
N ILE A 176 6.01 13.30 4.13
CA ILE A 176 6.43 11.95 4.54
C ILE A 176 5.70 11.62 5.84
N VAL A 177 4.87 10.58 5.82
CA VAL A 177 4.05 10.17 6.97
C VAL A 177 4.66 9.03 7.77
N ALA A 178 5.59 8.27 7.17
CA ALA A 178 6.38 7.26 7.87
C ALA A 178 7.65 6.89 7.09
N ARG A 179 8.60 6.25 7.80
CA ARG A 179 9.78 5.61 7.22
C ARG A 179 9.84 4.17 7.69
N ILE A 180 9.91 3.25 6.75
CA ILE A 180 10.06 1.83 7.05
C ILE A 180 11.56 1.52 7.05
N PRO A 181 12.14 1.05 8.15
CA PRO A 181 13.55 0.73 8.21
C PRO A 181 13.89 -0.48 7.34
N HIS A 182 15.17 -0.63 7.05
CA HIS A 182 15.66 -1.90 6.52
C HIS A 182 15.61 -2.97 7.63
N PHE A 183 15.19 -4.17 7.29
CA PHE A 183 15.14 -5.30 8.21
C PHE A 183 16.16 -6.36 7.80
N ASP A 184 17.19 -6.59 8.63
CA ASP A 184 18.14 -7.70 8.42
C ASP A 184 17.44 -9.07 8.50
N LYS A 185 16.46 -9.16 9.41
CA LYS A 185 15.56 -10.30 9.54
C LYS A 185 14.13 -9.82 9.69
N LEU A 186 13.31 -10.11 8.70
CA LEU A 186 11.90 -9.73 8.68
C LEU A 186 11.08 -10.78 9.43
N ASN A 187 10.52 -10.39 10.57
CA ASN A 187 9.62 -11.20 11.38
C ASN A 187 8.70 -10.31 12.24
N ASN A 188 7.75 -10.92 12.93
CA ASN A 188 6.80 -10.21 13.79
C ASN A 188 7.49 -9.36 14.89
N GLU A 189 8.58 -9.86 15.49
CA GLU A 189 9.32 -9.12 16.53
C GLU A 189 9.97 -7.85 15.98
N ALA A 190 10.57 -7.93 14.77
CA ALA A 190 11.17 -6.77 14.10
C ALA A 190 10.11 -5.71 13.76
N ILE A 191 8.93 -6.14 13.29
CA ILE A 191 7.79 -5.24 13.06
C ILE A 191 7.36 -4.57 14.36
N LYS A 192 7.13 -5.32 15.43
CA LYS A 192 6.75 -4.77 16.75
C LYS A 192 7.76 -3.75 17.28
N LYS A 193 9.05 -4.01 17.06
CA LYS A 193 10.12 -3.12 17.55
C LYS A 193 10.08 -1.73 16.90
N CYS A 194 9.76 -1.62 15.61
CA CYS A 194 9.69 -0.32 14.93
C CYS A 194 8.31 0.37 15.07
N THR A 195 7.28 -0.36 15.45
CA THR A 195 5.90 0.13 15.57
C THR A 195 5.71 1.38 16.43
N PRO A 196 6.32 1.52 17.66
CA PRO A 196 6.13 2.69 18.50
C PRO A 196 6.58 3.99 17.83
N GLU A 197 7.73 3.98 17.15
CA GLU A 197 8.25 5.15 16.44
C GLU A 197 7.34 5.52 15.25
N ILE A 198 6.90 4.53 14.49
CA ILE A 198 5.97 4.73 13.37
C ILE A 198 4.64 5.31 13.87
N LYS A 199 4.08 4.74 14.94
CA LYS A 199 2.85 5.24 15.57
C LYS A 199 2.99 6.71 16.00
N GLN A 200 4.10 7.06 16.66
CA GLN A 200 4.36 8.43 17.07
C GLN A 200 4.49 9.39 15.87
N THR A 201 5.13 8.94 14.78
CA THR A 201 5.27 9.74 13.56
C THR A 201 3.91 9.98 12.89
N LEU A 202 3.05 8.95 12.83
CA LEU A 202 1.69 9.08 12.32
C LEU A 202 0.84 10.06 13.14
N LEU A 203 0.97 10.02 14.47
CA LEU A 203 0.26 10.94 15.37
C LEU A 203 0.75 12.39 15.25
N ASN A 204 2.05 12.60 15.06
CA ASN A 204 2.69 13.91 14.96
C ASN A 204 2.55 14.54 13.55
N SER A 205 2.19 13.78 12.55
CA SER A 205 1.94 14.32 11.22
C SER A 205 0.86 15.41 11.36
N LYS A 206 1.23 16.68 11.15
CA LYS A 206 0.47 17.91 11.43
C LYS A 206 -0.91 18.03 10.76
N HIS A 207 -1.25 17.05 10.02
CA HIS A 207 -2.61 16.82 9.60
C HIS A 207 -3.08 15.63 10.42
N SER A 208 -4.14 15.78 11.16
CA SER A 208 -4.94 14.65 11.64
C SER A 208 -5.50 13.90 10.43
N LEU A 209 -4.59 13.50 9.53
CA LEU A 209 -4.84 12.87 8.24
C LEU A 209 -5.63 11.59 8.43
N PHE A 210 -5.61 11.07 9.64
CA PHE A 210 -6.16 9.78 9.92
C PHE A 210 -7.41 9.83 10.80
N GLY A 211 -7.90 10.97 11.25
CA GLY A 211 -9.13 11.06 12.05
C GLY A 211 -9.23 10.01 13.19
N PHE A 212 -8.09 9.46 13.61
CA PHE A 212 -8.05 8.36 14.56
C PHE A 212 -8.11 8.87 16.00
N ALA A 213 -9.13 8.44 16.72
CA ALA A 213 -8.96 8.05 18.11
C ALA A 213 -8.15 6.74 18.11
N ILE A 214 -6.83 6.83 18.39
CA ILE A 214 -5.96 5.68 18.65
C ILE A 214 -5.99 5.38 20.14
#